data_a71d5dbb6bab5da58dc9b484adda5e9b
#
_entry.id   a71d5dbb6bab5da58dc9b484adda5e9b
#
_cell.length_a   1.000
_cell.length_b   1.000
_cell.length_c   1.000
_cell.angle_alpha   90.00
_cell.angle_beta   90.00
_cell.angle_gamma   90.00
#
_symmetry.space_group_name_H-M   'P 1'
#
loop_
_entity.id
_entity.type
_entity.pdbx_description
1 polymer ?
#
loop_
_entity_poly.entity_id
_entity_poly.type
_entity_poly.pdbx_seq_one_letter_code
_entity_poly.pdbx_strand_id
1 'polypeptide(L)'
;VRWATPVTAFQRTAVVDTELAGVRIKAGQRVVMFYRSANFDEEVFDDPNSFNILRDPNPHVGFGGTGVHFCIGANLARMTINLIFEAIAEHMPDLTPVGAPERLRSGWLNAIKHWQVDYTGSSATAL
;
A
#
# COMPACT_ATOMS: atom_id res chain seq x y z
N VAL A 1 0.00 3.88 -3.52
CA VAL A 1 0.52 3.09 -2.39
C VAL A 1 -0.39 3.21 -1.17
N ARG A 2 -0.72 4.45 -0.69
CA ARG A 2 -1.60 4.68 0.46
C ARG A 2 -2.90 3.87 0.38
N TRP A 3 -3.66 4.07 -0.69
CA TRP A 3 -4.97 3.44 -0.92
C TRP A 3 -4.93 1.91 -0.85
N ALA A 4 -3.96 1.31 -1.52
CA ALA A 4 -3.81 -0.14 -1.54
C ALA A 4 -3.29 -0.71 -0.21
N THR A 5 -2.44 0.04 0.50
CA THR A 5 -1.75 -0.42 1.72
C THR A 5 -1.31 -1.88 1.59
N PRO A 6 -0.32 -2.20 0.74
CA PRO A 6 0.06 -3.59 0.41
C PRO A 6 0.47 -4.42 1.63
N VAL A 7 1.11 -3.79 2.61
CA VAL A 7 1.41 -4.40 3.91
C VAL A 7 0.42 -3.86 4.92
N THR A 8 -0.35 -4.75 5.55
CA THR A 8 -1.44 -4.36 6.45
C THR A 8 -0.96 -4.04 7.85
N ALA A 9 0.02 -4.79 8.34
CA ALA A 9 0.51 -4.64 9.71
C ALA A 9 1.94 -5.14 9.89
N PHE A 10 2.65 -4.55 10.84
CA PHE A 10 3.89 -5.07 11.40
C PHE A 10 3.84 -5.12 12.92
N GLN A 11 4.65 -5.99 13.50
CA GLN A 11 4.77 -6.16 14.94
C GLN A 11 6.12 -5.66 15.43
N ARG A 12 6.11 -5.10 16.65
CA ARG A 12 7.30 -4.80 17.46
C ARG A 12 7.16 -5.45 18.82
N THR A 13 8.27 -5.68 19.50
CA THR A 13 8.30 -6.12 20.88
C THR A 13 8.91 -5.01 21.72
N ALA A 14 8.24 -4.61 22.80
CA ALA A 14 8.79 -3.63 23.73
C ALA A 14 10.01 -4.22 24.43
N VAL A 15 11.14 -3.53 24.37
CA VAL A 15 12.40 -3.99 25.03
C VAL A 15 12.51 -3.49 26.47
N VAL A 16 11.77 -2.46 26.81
CA VAL A 16 11.64 -1.87 28.17
C VAL A 16 10.18 -1.51 28.43
N ASP A 17 9.84 -1.33 29.69
CA ASP A 17 8.54 -0.76 30.05
C ASP A 17 8.44 0.65 29.47
N THR A 18 7.34 0.92 28.80
CA THR A 18 7.10 2.20 28.12
C THR A 18 5.63 2.59 28.17
N GLU A 19 5.33 3.79 27.67
CA GLU A 19 3.95 4.26 27.54
C GLU A 19 3.73 4.84 26.15
N LEU A 20 2.60 4.56 25.55
CA LEU A 20 2.16 5.11 24.29
C LEU A 20 0.72 5.61 24.42
N ALA A 21 0.52 6.91 24.22
CA ALA A 21 -0.79 7.56 24.32
C ALA A 21 -1.56 7.21 25.60
N GLY A 22 -0.89 7.23 26.77
CA GLY A 22 -1.47 6.89 28.06
C GLY A 22 -1.61 5.40 28.36
N VAL A 23 -1.28 4.53 27.41
CA VAL A 23 -1.34 3.06 27.59
C VAL A 23 0.03 2.53 27.99
N ARG A 24 0.11 1.88 29.14
CA ARG A 24 1.34 1.22 29.60
C ARG A 24 1.60 -0.06 28.82
N ILE A 25 2.83 -0.21 28.33
CA ILE A 25 3.33 -1.37 27.61
C ILE A 25 4.52 -1.91 28.39
N LYS A 26 4.44 -3.16 28.84
CA LYS A 26 5.53 -3.82 29.57
C LYS A 26 6.57 -4.38 28.62
N ALA A 27 7.81 -4.47 29.07
CA ALA A 27 8.87 -5.20 28.39
C ALA A 27 8.40 -6.61 28.03
N GLY A 28 8.71 -7.04 26.80
CA GLY A 28 8.26 -8.31 26.24
C GLY A 28 6.87 -8.31 25.59
N GLN A 29 6.05 -7.28 25.81
CA GLN A 29 4.75 -7.20 25.15
C GLN A 29 4.90 -6.88 23.66
N ARG A 30 3.99 -7.44 22.87
CA ARG A 30 3.92 -7.26 21.43
C ARG A 30 2.96 -6.12 21.09
N VAL A 31 3.42 -5.21 20.24
CA VAL A 31 2.64 -4.08 19.72
C VAL A 31 2.50 -4.26 18.21
N VAL A 32 1.28 -4.29 17.74
CA VAL A 32 0.98 -4.41 16.31
C VAL A 32 0.59 -3.04 15.76
N MET A 33 1.28 -2.61 14.71
CA MET A 33 1.01 -1.37 14.00
C MET A 33 0.18 -1.66 12.77
N PHE A 34 -1.06 -1.20 12.73
CA PHE A 34 -1.95 -1.37 11.59
C PHE A 34 -1.76 -0.22 10.60
N TYR A 35 -0.99 -0.44 9.55
CA TYR A 35 -0.69 0.56 8.52
C TYR A 35 -1.94 1.04 7.78
N ARG A 36 -2.90 0.13 7.57
CA ARG A 36 -4.16 0.50 6.94
C ARG A 36 -4.94 1.50 7.79
N SER A 37 -5.00 1.30 9.12
CA SER A 37 -5.65 2.27 10.01
C SER A 37 -5.00 3.64 9.89
N ALA A 38 -3.67 3.71 10.01
CA ALA A 38 -2.94 4.96 9.89
C ALA A 38 -3.07 5.62 8.51
N ASN A 39 -3.14 4.84 7.43
CA ASN A 39 -3.29 5.36 6.06
C ASN A 39 -4.72 5.87 5.76
N PHE A 40 -5.68 5.57 6.61
CA PHE A 40 -7.08 6.00 6.50
C PHE A 40 -7.54 6.80 7.71
N ASP A 41 -6.60 7.33 8.49
CA ASP A 41 -6.85 8.15 9.66
C ASP A 41 -7.39 9.53 9.25
N GLU A 42 -8.59 9.87 9.71
CA GLU A 42 -9.26 11.13 9.43
C GLU A 42 -8.65 12.34 10.15
N GLU A 43 -7.82 12.09 11.18
CA GLU A 43 -7.03 13.15 11.82
C GLU A 43 -5.82 13.56 10.96
N VAL A 44 -5.42 12.73 9.99
CA VAL A 44 -4.24 12.94 9.14
C VAL A 44 -4.63 13.22 7.69
N PHE A 45 -5.71 12.62 7.21
CA PHE A 45 -6.13 12.71 5.81
C PHE A 45 -7.56 13.24 5.69
N ASP A 46 -7.73 14.37 5.04
CA ASP A 46 -9.05 14.85 4.65
C ASP A 46 -9.69 13.83 3.72
N ASP A 47 -10.94 13.45 4.01
CA ASP A 47 -11.69 12.45 3.23
C ASP A 47 -10.84 11.19 2.91
N PRO A 48 -10.38 10.43 3.93
CA PRO A 48 -9.42 9.34 3.75
C PRO A 48 -9.97 8.20 2.88
N ASN A 49 -11.29 8.07 2.77
CA ASN A 49 -11.98 7.04 2.00
C ASN A 49 -12.22 7.41 0.53
N SER A 50 -11.83 8.60 0.11
CA SER A 50 -11.85 9.00 -1.29
C SER A 50 -10.56 8.60 -2.01
N PHE A 51 -10.69 7.98 -3.19
CA PHE A 51 -9.57 7.71 -4.08
C PHE A 51 -9.23 8.96 -4.89
N ASN A 52 -8.25 9.71 -4.39
CA ASN A 52 -7.78 10.94 -5.02
C ASN A 52 -6.32 10.80 -5.42
N ILE A 53 -6.05 10.77 -6.73
CA ILE A 53 -4.70 10.67 -7.29
C ILE A 53 -3.90 11.98 -7.18
N LEU A 54 -4.59 13.10 -6.93
CA LEU A 54 -3.99 14.43 -6.79
C LEU A 54 -3.82 14.83 -5.33
N ARG A 55 -3.96 13.88 -4.41
CA ARG A 55 -3.83 14.16 -2.98
C ARG A 55 -2.43 14.67 -2.64
N ASP A 56 -2.37 15.89 -2.12
CA ASP A 56 -1.16 16.53 -1.62
C ASP A 56 -1.53 17.44 -0.43
N PRO A 57 -0.92 17.29 0.75
CA PRO A 57 0.11 16.29 1.09
C PRO A 57 -0.47 14.86 1.21
N ASN A 58 0.41 13.85 1.08
CA ASN A 58 0.04 12.45 1.22
C ASN A 58 1.04 11.68 2.12
N PRO A 59 1.08 12.01 3.44
CA PRO A 59 2.07 11.50 4.38
C PRO A 59 1.79 10.05 4.82
N HIS A 60 1.57 9.15 3.86
CA HIS A 60 1.21 7.77 4.14
C HIS A 60 2.39 6.95 4.70
N VAL A 61 2.06 5.94 5.51
CA VAL A 61 3.03 4.99 6.09
C VAL A 61 3.13 3.66 5.32
N GLY A 62 2.71 3.63 4.07
CA GLY A 62 2.75 2.40 3.24
C GLY A 62 4.15 1.81 3.01
N PHE A 63 5.20 2.59 3.22
CA PHE A 63 6.60 2.15 3.25
C PHE A 63 7.22 2.16 4.65
N GLY A 64 6.41 2.23 5.67
CA GLY A 64 6.83 2.49 7.04
C GLY A 64 6.87 3.98 7.37
N GLY A 65 7.17 4.29 8.62
CA GLY A 65 7.40 5.65 9.09
C GLY A 65 8.85 6.08 8.89
N THR A 66 9.32 6.97 9.74
CA THR A 66 10.73 7.38 9.80
C THR A 66 11.58 6.35 10.54
N GLY A 67 12.88 6.32 10.25
CA GLY A 67 13.85 5.48 10.97
C GLY A 67 14.41 4.33 10.15
N VAL A 68 15.18 3.47 10.82
CA VAL A 68 16.01 2.43 10.19
C VAL A 68 15.20 1.31 9.50
N HIS A 69 13.93 1.18 9.80
CA HIS A 69 13.03 0.21 9.17
C HIS A 69 12.20 0.80 8.03
N PHE A 70 12.48 2.02 7.58
CA PHE A 70 11.88 2.53 6.35
C PHE A 70 12.20 1.55 5.19
N CYS A 71 11.22 1.31 4.33
CA CYS A 71 11.35 0.34 3.26
C CYS A 71 12.52 0.69 2.33
N ILE A 72 13.54 -0.15 2.30
CA ILE A 72 14.72 0.02 1.42
C ILE A 72 14.33 0.01 -0.06
N GLY A 73 13.26 -0.69 -0.41
CA GLY A 73 12.73 -0.79 -1.77
C GLY A 73 11.77 0.33 -2.18
N ALA A 74 11.55 1.35 -1.34
CA ALA A 74 10.51 2.36 -1.59
C ALA A 74 10.71 3.12 -2.92
N ASN A 75 11.95 3.47 -3.26
CA ASN A 75 12.26 4.16 -4.51
C ASN A 75 12.08 3.24 -5.72
N LEU A 76 12.55 2.00 -5.61
CA LEU A 76 12.36 0.99 -6.66
C LEU A 76 10.87 0.72 -6.89
N ALA A 77 10.09 0.57 -5.83
CA ALA A 77 8.66 0.35 -5.94
C ALA A 77 7.95 1.51 -6.63
N ARG A 78 8.27 2.76 -6.28
CA ARG A 78 7.70 3.95 -6.94
C ARG A 78 8.05 4.00 -8.42
N MET A 79 9.32 3.77 -8.77
CA MET A 79 9.77 3.72 -10.15
C MET A 79 9.04 2.62 -10.93
N THR A 80 8.96 1.42 -10.39
CA THR A 80 8.27 0.29 -11.02
C THR A 80 6.78 0.58 -11.24
N ILE A 81 6.10 1.16 -10.26
CA ILE A 81 4.69 1.54 -10.37
C ILE A 81 4.51 2.57 -11.50
N ASN A 82 5.34 3.61 -11.56
CA ASN A 82 5.25 4.62 -12.61
C ASN A 82 5.43 4.00 -14.00
N LEU A 83 6.50 3.21 -14.20
CA LEU A 83 6.77 2.55 -15.48
C LEU A 83 5.64 1.61 -15.90
N ILE A 84 5.04 0.87 -14.97
CA ILE A 84 3.91 -0.01 -15.26
C ILE A 84 2.69 0.81 -15.70
N PHE A 85 2.36 1.89 -14.99
CA PHE A 85 1.20 2.71 -15.35
C PHE A 85 1.41 3.45 -16.67
N GLU A 86 2.62 3.93 -16.94
CA GLU A 86 3.00 4.51 -18.25
C GLU A 86 2.82 3.48 -19.37
N ALA A 87 3.35 2.27 -19.20
CA ALA A 87 3.19 1.18 -20.18
C ALA A 87 1.73 0.76 -20.39
N ILE A 88 0.92 0.71 -19.31
CA ILE A 88 -0.52 0.44 -19.42
C ILE A 88 -1.21 1.55 -20.21
N ALA A 89 -0.92 2.81 -19.92
CA ALA A 89 -1.54 3.94 -20.62
C ALA A 89 -1.16 3.97 -22.11
N GLU A 90 0.06 3.56 -22.46
CA GLU A 90 0.55 3.51 -23.84
C GLU A 90 0.05 2.30 -24.63
N HIS A 91 0.09 1.10 -24.01
CA HIS A 91 -0.12 -0.15 -24.74
C HIS A 91 -1.48 -0.79 -24.51
N MET A 92 -2.17 -0.44 -23.41
CA MET A 92 -3.45 -1.01 -23.01
C MET A 92 -4.41 0.09 -22.49
N PRO A 93 -4.65 1.18 -23.27
CA PRO A 93 -5.43 2.33 -22.80
C PRO A 93 -6.91 1.99 -22.50
N ASP A 94 -7.40 0.91 -23.07
CA ASP A 94 -8.75 0.37 -22.94
C ASP A 94 -8.86 -0.80 -21.95
N LEU A 95 -7.82 -1.03 -21.14
CA LEU A 95 -7.79 -2.10 -20.16
C LEU A 95 -9.00 -2.03 -19.23
N THR A 96 -9.80 -3.08 -19.23
CA THR A 96 -11.05 -3.17 -18.47
C THR A 96 -11.04 -4.43 -17.59
N PRO A 97 -11.34 -4.31 -16.30
CA PRO A 97 -11.41 -5.46 -15.42
C PRO A 97 -12.65 -6.32 -15.70
N VAL A 98 -12.47 -7.65 -15.69
CA VAL A 98 -13.54 -8.64 -15.86
C VAL A 98 -13.85 -9.30 -14.53
N GLY A 99 -15.02 -8.99 -13.98
CA GLY A 99 -15.46 -9.53 -12.70
C GLY A 99 -14.66 -9.04 -11.48
N ALA A 100 -14.82 -9.72 -10.37
CA ALA A 100 -14.14 -9.40 -9.13
C ALA A 100 -12.74 -10.03 -9.05
N PRO A 101 -11.75 -9.35 -8.45
CA PRO A 101 -10.43 -9.93 -8.26
C PRO A 101 -10.45 -11.06 -7.23
N GLU A 102 -9.66 -12.12 -7.49
CA GLU A 102 -9.34 -13.12 -6.48
C GLU A 102 -8.27 -12.56 -5.54
N ARG A 103 -8.65 -12.31 -4.28
CA ARG A 103 -7.73 -11.74 -3.31
C ARG A 103 -6.86 -12.80 -2.65
N LEU A 104 -5.64 -12.40 -2.30
CA LEU A 104 -4.77 -13.19 -1.45
C LEU A 104 -5.39 -13.30 -0.04
N ARG A 105 -5.54 -14.52 0.46
CA ARG A 105 -5.96 -14.77 1.84
C ARG A 105 -4.75 -14.67 2.77
N SER A 106 -4.48 -13.48 3.28
CA SER A 106 -3.34 -13.19 4.14
C SER A 106 -3.72 -12.14 5.18
N GLY A 107 -3.28 -12.32 6.41
CA GLY A 107 -3.38 -11.30 7.46
C GLY A 107 -2.27 -10.25 7.39
N TRP A 108 -1.26 -10.46 6.57
CA TRP A 108 -0.10 -9.59 6.44
C TRP A 108 -0.10 -8.77 5.15
N LEU A 109 -0.45 -9.38 4.03
CA LEU A 109 -0.43 -8.73 2.72
C LEU A 109 -1.84 -8.50 2.18
N ASN A 110 -2.10 -7.30 1.71
CA ASN A 110 -3.29 -6.95 0.95
C ASN A 110 -2.94 -6.99 -0.54
N ALA A 111 -3.15 -8.14 -1.16
CA ALA A 111 -2.77 -8.40 -2.53
C ALA A 111 -3.91 -9.07 -3.34
N ILE A 112 -3.79 -8.98 -4.65
CA ILE A 112 -4.63 -9.68 -5.61
C ILE A 112 -3.80 -10.85 -6.17
N LYS A 113 -4.38 -12.05 -6.19
CA LYS A 113 -3.75 -13.23 -6.79
C LYS A 113 -3.99 -13.29 -8.30
N HIS A 114 -5.25 -13.14 -8.68
CA HIS A 114 -5.69 -13.18 -10.06
C HIS A 114 -6.77 -12.13 -10.29
N TRP A 115 -6.69 -11.45 -11.41
CA TRP A 115 -7.73 -10.58 -11.89
C TRP A 115 -7.71 -10.60 -13.40
N GLN A 116 -8.77 -11.12 -13.97
CA GLN A 116 -8.92 -11.13 -15.42
C GLN A 116 -9.18 -9.73 -15.92
N VAL A 117 -8.54 -9.38 -17.01
CA VAL A 117 -8.74 -8.11 -17.70
C VAL A 117 -8.89 -8.36 -19.20
N ASP A 118 -9.69 -7.51 -19.84
CA ASP A 118 -9.80 -7.42 -21.28
C ASP A 118 -9.13 -6.15 -21.78
N TYR A 119 -8.52 -6.21 -22.94
CA TYR A 119 -7.98 -5.07 -23.66
C TYR A 119 -7.87 -5.41 -25.14
N THR A 120 -8.04 -4.44 -26.02
CA THR A 120 -7.98 -4.70 -27.48
C THR A 120 -6.56 -4.84 -28.02
N GLY A 121 -5.57 -4.44 -27.24
CA GLY A 121 -4.16 -4.52 -27.61
C GLY A 121 -3.82 -3.69 -28.86
N SER A 122 -2.88 -2.77 -28.78
CA SER A 122 -2.22 -2.34 -30.01
C SER A 122 -1.48 -3.58 -30.54
N SER A 123 -1.77 -3.99 -31.77
CA SER A 123 -0.95 -5.00 -32.46
C SER A 123 0.50 -4.50 -32.45
N ALA A 124 1.27 -4.95 -31.46
CA ALA A 124 2.69 -4.70 -31.46
C ALA A 124 3.22 -5.36 -32.73
N THR A 125 3.57 -4.55 -33.70
CA THR A 125 4.35 -5.00 -34.85
C THR A 125 5.62 -5.60 -34.26
N ALA A 126 5.74 -6.91 -34.28
CA ALA A 126 6.92 -7.63 -33.82
C ALA A 126 8.13 -7.03 -34.56
N LEU A 127 9.08 -6.50 -33.80
CA LEU A 127 10.41 -6.16 -34.29
C LEU A 127 11.22 -7.44 -34.48
#